data_b4e17cd4094a420e57b478c313b9cfe8
#
_entry.id   b4e17cd4094a420e57b478c313b9cfe8
#
_cell.length_a   1.000
_cell.length_b   1.000
_cell.length_c   1.000
_cell.angle_alpha   90.00
_cell.angle_beta   90.00
_cell.angle_gamma   90.00
#
_symmetry.space_group_name_H-M   'P 1'
#
loop_
_entity.id
_entity.type
_entity.pdbx_description
1 polymer ?
#
loop_
_entity_poly.entity_id
_entity_poly.type
_entity_poly.pdbx_seq_one_letter_code
_entity_poly.pdbx_strand_id
1 'polypeptide(L)'
;MKELAGRLTALDPDAGAAVRVIAYFDRLAEGRAGLEALVRGAAVLAGVPARLVDVERRVRVRVEADGTRRESDGAADPAWPSVALTRGGAAALWLERAGQAEPSVVDAVILERAAGVIRVVLDRTRGRAPVDDPALVETVLDASAPEAARLHAARGLGLDPAAPARALAPLDGRPVVVPAYPDAVPPVGRVGVGPAVPVLELPRSWSEARVALRFSAEGTAQDPGPGVVHADELGGIALLADLVVPGAEPPPDVQALEAASAVAPWLLGTLHAVASTVSLRAAAAEINVHHSTLQERLAHAEHLLGWPLRTPQGRFRLGLALAMRHLARG
;
A
#
# COMPACT_ATOMS: atom_id res chain seq x y z
N MET A 1 -8.12 -4.05 -36.90
CA MET A 1 -6.69 -3.88 -36.53
C MET A 1 -5.75 -3.74 -37.73
N LYS A 2 -5.74 -4.66 -38.72
CA LYS A 2 -4.82 -4.56 -39.90
C LYS A 2 -5.03 -3.29 -40.74
N GLU A 3 -6.25 -2.87 -40.95
CA GLU A 3 -6.60 -1.68 -41.78
C GLU A 3 -6.23 -0.35 -41.07
N LEU A 4 -6.40 -0.29 -39.73
CA LEU A 4 -5.98 0.86 -38.91
C LEU A 4 -4.45 0.99 -38.86
N ALA A 5 -3.74 -0.12 -38.73
CA ALA A 5 -2.28 -0.15 -38.78
C ALA A 5 -1.74 0.32 -40.13
N GLY A 6 -2.39 -0.07 -41.24
CA GLY A 6 -2.02 0.36 -42.59
C GLY A 6 -2.18 1.88 -42.81
N ARG A 7 -3.24 2.48 -42.30
CA ARG A 7 -3.50 3.93 -42.35
C ARG A 7 -2.52 4.74 -41.48
N LEU A 8 -2.19 4.24 -40.28
CA LEU A 8 -1.22 4.85 -39.38
C LEU A 8 0.20 4.81 -39.97
N THR A 9 0.60 3.68 -40.58
CA THR A 9 1.94 3.55 -41.18
C THR A 9 2.15 4.54 -42.33
N ALA A 10 1.09 4.93 -43.03
CA ALA A 10 1.18 5.93 -44.13
C ALA A 10 1.34 7.38 -43.60
N LEU A 11 0.93 7.64 -42.35
CA LEU A 11 1.01 8.96 -41.71
C LEU A 11 2.26 9.08 -40.81
N ASP A 12 2.60 8.03 -40.12
CA ASP A 12 3.75 7.94 -39.21
C ASP A 12 4.27 6.48 -39.16
N PRO A 13 5.46 6.20 -39.70
CA PRO A 13 6.07 4.87 -39.70
C PRO A 13 6.31 4.33 -38.31
N ASP A 14 6.66 5.16 -37.32
CA ASP A 14 6.94 4.76 -35.94
C ASP A 14 5.66 4.36 -35.21
N ALA A 15 4.58 5.10 -35.41
CA ALA A 15 3.26 4.73 -34.86
C ALA A 15 2.78 3.39 -35.43
N GLY A 16 2.98 3.14 -36.72
CA GLY A 16 2.67 1.86 -37.36
C GLY A 16 3.53 0.70 -36.81
N ALA A 17 4.81 0.96 -36.54
CA ALA A 17 5.70 -0.02 -35.91
C ALA A 17 5.29 -0.33 -34.47
N ALA A 18 4.96 0.68 -33.66
CA ALA A 18 4.50 0.53 -32.29
C ALA A 18 3.22 -0.34 -32.19
N VAL A 19 2.23 -0.14 -33.07
CA VAL A 19 1.02 -0.95 -33.12
C VAL A 19 1.33 -2.42 -33.43
N ARG A 20 2.28 -2.68 -34.32
CA ARG A 20 2.71 -4.07 -34.62
C ARG A 20 3.40 -4.73 -33.42
N VAL A 21 4.24 -3.97 -32.69
CA VAL A 21 4.89 -4.43 -31.46
C VAL A 21 3.85 -4.83 -30.40
N ILE A 22 2.87 -3.95 -30.15
CA ILE A 22 1.78 -4.23 -29.20
C ILE A 22 1.06 -5.53 -29.57
N ALA A 23 0.58 -5.63 -30.81
CA ALA A 23 -0.13 -6.83 -31.29
C ALA A 23 0.72 -8.09 -31.25
N TYR A 24 2.04 -7.98 -31.36
CA TYR A 24 2.96 -9.11 -31.25
C TYR A 24 3.04 -9.64 -29.80
N PHE A 25 3.25 -8.74 -28.82
CA PHE A 25 3.34 -9.14 -27.41
C PHE A 25 1.98 -9.60 -26.85
N ASP A 26 0.87 -9.03 -27.31
CA ASP A 26 -0.48 -9.48 -26.92
C ASP A 26 -0.70 -10.94 -27.36
N ARG A 27 -0.29 -11.33 -28.59
CA ARG A 27 -0.36 -12.73 -29.03
C ARG A 27 0.55 -13.65 -28.22
N LEU A 28 1.75 -13.20 -27.84
CA LEU A 28 2.63 -13.99 -26.97
C LEU A 28 2.02 -14.19 -25.58
N ALA A 29 1.34 -13.17 -25.04
CA ALA A 29 0.63 -13.26 -23.77
C ALA A 29 -0.55 -14.23 -23.84
N GLU A 30 -1.40 -14.14 -24.87
CA GLU A 30 -2.51 -15.08 -25.14
C GLU A 30 -2.01 -16.52 -25.31
N GLY A 31 -0.90 -16.70 -26.04
CA GLY A 31 -0.26 -18.00 -26.25
C GLY A 31 0.53 -18.52 -25.05
N ARG A 32 0.49 -17.83 -23.91
CA ARG A 32 1.24 -18.19 -22.68
C ARG A 32 2.73 -18.43 -22.93
N ALA A 33 3.36 -17.60 -23.75
CA ALA A 33 4.77 -17.71 -24.07
C ALA A 33 5.66 -17.66 -22.82
N GLY A 34 6.78 -18.39 -22.81
CA GLY A 34 7.77 -18.39 -21.75
C GLY A 34 8.71 -17.15 -21.84
N LEU A 35 9.51 -16.93 -20.79
CA LEU A 35 10.43 -15.78 -20.68
C LEU A 35 11.38 -15.67 -21.88
N GLU A 36 11.96 -16.81 -22.33
CA GLU A 36 12.87 -16.81 -23.47
C GLU A 36 12.21 -16.32 -24.76
N ALA A 37 10.96 -16.73 -25.02
CA ALA A 37 10.21 -16.28 -26.19
C ALA A 37 9.89 -14.78 -26.15
N LEU A 38 9.66 -14.22 -24.97
CA LEU A 38 9.41 -12.78 -24.77
C LEU A 38 10.69 -11.96 -25.00
N VAL A 39 11.84 -12.41 -24.46
CA VAL A 39 13.14 -11.75 -24.68
C VAL A 39 13.55 -11.87 -26.14
N ARG A 40 13.30 -13.03 -26.78
CA ARG A 40 13.50 -13.26 -28.22
C ARG A 40 12.67 -12.28 -29.05
N GLY A 41 11.40 -12.08 -28.70
CA GLY A 41 10.55 -11.11 -29.37
C GLY A 41 11.10 -9.69 -29.25
N ALA A 42 11.61 -9.29 -28.09
CA ALA A 42 12.24 -8.00 -27.91
C ALA A 42 13.50 -7.85 -28.78
N ALA A 43 14.38 -8.86 -28.79
CA ALA A 43 15.62 -8.83 -29.56
C ALA A 43 15.35 -8.72 -31.09
N VAL A 44 14.47 -9.57 -31.61
CA VAL A 44 14.14 -9.62 -33.04
C VAL A 44 13.45 -8.34 -33.49
N LEU A 45 12.50 -7.81 -32.72
CA LEU A 45 11.78 -6.57 -33.07
C LEU A 45 12.66 -5.33 -32.96
N ALA A 46 13.59 -5.28 -32.00
CA ALA A 46 14.55 -4.18 -31.88
C ALA A 46 15.73 -4.27 -32.85
N GLY A 47 15.98 -5.45 -33.44
CA GLY A 47 17.13 -5.70 -34.31
C GLY A 47 18.49 -5.66 -33.58
N VAL A 48 18.50 -5.80 -32.26
CA VAL A 48 19.67 -5.83 -31.38
C VAL A 48 19.50 -6.90 -30.31
N PRO A 49 20.58 -7.39 -29.68
CA PRO A 49 20.45 -8.34 -28.58
C PRO A 49 19.62 -7.75 -27.44
N ALA A 50 18.78 -8.61 -26.81
CA ALA A 50 18.02 -8.28 -25.63
C ALA A 50 18.44 -9.15 -24.45
N ARG A 51 18.44 -8.57 -23.26
CA ARG A 51 18.89 -9.22 -22.02
C ARG A 51 17.87 -8.97 -20.91
N LEU A 52 17.50 -10.06 -20.23
CA LEU A 52 16.70 -10.04 -19.02
C LEU A 52 17.58 -10.56 -17.86
N VAL A 53 17.69 -9.78 -16.79
CA VAL A 53 18.35 -10.18 -15.54
C VAL A 53 17.45 -9.80 -14.36
N ASP A 54 17.01 -10.80 -13.63
CA ASP A 54 16.32 -10.63 -12.35
C ASP A 54 17.11 -11.41 -11.29
N VAL A 55 17.85 -10.69 -10.47
CA VAL A 55 18.75 -11.25 -9.47
C VAL A 55 17.97 -11.95 -8.36
N GLU A 56 16.86 -11.37 -7.94
CA GLU A 56 16.01 -11.92 -6.88
C GLU A 56 15.41 -13.25 -7.29
N ARG A 57 15.02 -13.35 -8.56
CA ARG A 57 14.42 -14.55 -9.14
C ARG A 57 15.43 -15.50 -9.80
N ARG A 58 16.73 -15.14 -9.75
CA ARG A 58 17.81 -15.89 -10.41
C ARG A 58 17.53 -16.20 -11.87
N VAL A 59 16.88 -15.28 -12.58
CA VAL A 59 16.58 -15.38 -13.99
C VAL A 59 17.64 -14.61 -14.78
N ARG A 60 18.25 -15.30 -15.78
CA ARG A 60 19.13 -14.69 -16.76
C ARG A 60 18.79 -15.26 -18.14
N VAL A 61 18.41 -14.39 -19.05
CA VAL A 61 18.12 -14.76 -20.45
C VAL A 61 18.73 -13.69 -21.33
N ARG A 62 19.53 -14.08 -22.30
CA ARG A 62 20.07 -13.22 -23.35
C ARG A 62 19.80 -13.84 -24.71
N VAL A 63 19.30 -13.03 -25.66
CA VAL A 63 18.97 -13.46 -27.01
C VAL A 63 19.55 -12.47 -27.99
N GLU A 64 20.22 -12.98 -29.02
CA GLU A 64 20.78 -12.20 -30.12
C GLU A 64 19.67 -11.65 -31.04
N ALA A 65 20.00 -10.68 -31.90
CA ALA A 65 19.08 -10.09 -32.86
C ALA A 65 18.46 -11.09 -33.83
N ASP A 66 19.16 -12.21 -34.10
CA ASP A 66 18.67 -13.30 -34.95
C ASP A 66 17.74 -14.28 -34.23
N GLY A 67 17.45 -14.03 -32.94
CA GLY A 67 16.62 -14.88 -32.09
C GLY A 67 17.37 -16.03 -31.42
N THR A 68 18.68 -16.17 -31.59
CA THR A 68 19.49 -17.22 -30.97
C THR A 68 19.79 -16.93 -29.52
N ARG A 69 19.51 -17.86 -28.60
CA ARG A 69 19.89 -17.71 -27.19
C ARG A 69 21.40 -17.86 -27.03
N ARG A 70 22.04 -16.96 -26.31
CA ARG A 70 23.44 -17.07 -25.90
C ARG A 70 23.60 -16.76 -24.42
N GLU A 71 24.43 -17.54 -23.75
CA GLU A 71 24.84 -17.22 -22.38
C GLU A 71 25.86 -16.08 -22.38
N SER A 72 25.71 -15.17 -21.43
CA SER A 72 26.65 -14.07 -21.24
C SER A 72 26.74 -13.76 -19.75
N ASP A 73 27.95 -13.83 -19.21
CA ASP A 73 28.25 -13.53 -17.81
C ASP A 73 28.55 -12.04 -17.57
N GLY A 74 28.63 -11.23 -18.61
CA GLY A 74 28.90 -9.80 -18.51
C GLY A 74 27.75 -9.03 -17.84
N ALA A 75 28.07 -8.01 -17.08
CA ALA A 75 27.09 -7.05 -16.57
C ALA A 75 26.42 -6.29 -17.72
N ALA A 76 25.16 -5.88 -17.54
CA ALA A 76 24.49 -4.99 -18.49
C ALA A 76 25.12 -3.60 -18.41
N ASP A 77 25.33 -2.97 -19.59
CA ASP A 77 25.80 -1.59 -19.64
C ASP A 77 24.66 -0.64 -19.22
N PRO A 78 24.87 0.22 -18.22
CA PRO A 78 23.86 1.19 -17.80
C PRO A 78 23.43 2.17 -18.91
N ALA A 79 24.25 2.35 -19.95
CA ALA A 79 23.96 3.21 -21.09
C ALA A 79 22.97 2.59 -22.09
N TRP A 80 22.66 1.30 -21.98
CA TRP A 80 21.69 0.67 -22.87
C TRP A 80 20.26 1.07 -22.49
N PRO A 81 19.36 1.24 -23.49
CA PRO A 81 17.94 1.38 -23.23
C PRO A 81 17.40 0.24 -22.37
N SER A 82 16.69 0.57 -21.31
CA SER A 82 16.27 -0.43 -20.31
C SER A 82 14.95 -0.07 -19.63
N VAL A 83 14.34 -1.08 -18.98
CA VAL A 83 13.14 -0.90 -18.18
C VAL A 83 13.20 -1.79 -16.94
N ALA A 84 12.63 -1.31 -15.83
CA ALA A 84 12.44 -2.07 -14.62
C ALA A 84 11.21 -2.99 -14.72
N LEU A 85 11.25 -4.14 -14.06
CA LEU A 85 10.08 -5.02 -13.93
C LEU A 85 9.13 -4.57 -12.81
N THR A 86 9.62 -3.86 -11.80
CA THR A 86 8.82 -3.31 -10.71
C THR A 86 8.88 -1.79 -10.73
N ARG A 87 7.81 -1.12 -10.30
CA ARG A 87 7.75 0.34 -10.26
C ARG A 87 8.77 0.88 -9.25
N GLY A 88 9.71 1.71 -9.72
CA GLY A 88 10.82 2.21 -8.90
C GLY A 88 11.95 1.21 -8.62
N GLY A 89 11.90 0.01 -9.21
CA GLY A 89 12.97 -0.98 -9.10
C GLY A 89 14.14 -0.71 -10.04
N ALA A 90 15.21 -1.51 -9.90
CA ALA A 90 16.35 -1.49 -10.81
C ALA A 90 15.95 -1.98 -12.22
N ALA A 91 16.69 -1.50 -13.24
CA ALA A 91 16.55 -1.98 -14.60
C ALA A 91 16.76 -3.51 -14.65
N ALA A 92 15.91 -4.20 -15.40
CA ALA A 92 15.92 -5.66 -15.49
C ALA A 92 15.84 -6.21 -16.92
N LEU A 93 15.29 -5.44 -17.86
CA LEU A 93 15.27 -5.77 -19.30
C LEU A 93 16.00 -4.67 -20.06
N TRP A 94 16.95 -5.05 -20.91
CA TRP A 94 17.79 -4.17 -21.72
C TRP A 94 17.73 -4.56 -23.21
N LEU A 95 17.90 -3.53 -24.06
CA LEU A 95 18.27 -3.71 -25.47
C LEU A 95 19.75 -3.30 -25.61
N GLU A 96 20.62 -4.22 -26.02
CA GLU A 96 22.08 -4.02 -26.11
C GLU A 96 22.42 -3.13 -27.31
N ARG A 97 21.99 -1.85 -27.25
CA ARG A 97 22.21 -0.84 -28.30
C ARG A 97 23.33 0.11 -27.88
N ALA A 98 24.51 -0.04 -28.47
CA ALA A 98 25.66 0.78 -28.16
C ALA A 98 25.44 2.27 -28.53
N GLY A 99 25.88 3.17 -27.66
CA GLY A 99 25.90 4.61 -27.92
C GLY A 99 24.55 5.34 -27.79
N GLN A 100 23.48 4.70 -27.30
CA GLN A 100 22.17 5.31 -27.18
C GLN A 100 21.61 5.10 -25.76
N ALA A 101 21.61 6.17 -24.94
CA ALA A 101 21.07 6.15 -23.57
C ALA A 101 19.52 6.23 -23.56
N GLU A 102 18.92 6.99 -24.49
CA GLU A 102 17.48 7.12 -24.61
C GLU A 102 16.93 6.19 -25.69
N PRO A 103 15.88 5.38 -25.37
CA PRO A 103 15.24 4.51 -26.35
C PRO A 103 14.52 5.34 -27.44
N SER A 104 14.55 4.84 -28.69
CA SER A 104 13.61 5.32 -29.71
C SER A 104 12.17 5.05 -29.29
N VAL A 105 11.19 5.72 -29.90
CA VAL A 105 9.77 5.48 -29.60
C VAL A 105 9.42 3.99 -29.73
N VAL A 106 9.94 3.32 -30.75
CA VAL A 106 9.69 1.89 -30.97
C VAL A 106 10.40 1.04 -29.92
N ASP A 107 11.66 1.34 -29.56
CA ASP A 107 12.39 0.64 -28.50
C ASP A 107 11.71 0.78 -27.15
N ALA A 108 11.19 1.98 -26.82
CA ALA A 108 10.43 2.22 -25.60
C ALA A 108 9.16 1.35 -25.51
N VAL A 109 8.40 1.26 -26.62
CA VAL A 109 7.21 0.40 -26.69
C VAL A 109 7.57 -1.10 -26.59
N ILE A 110 8.68 -1.53 -27.22
CA ILE A 110 9.18 -2.91 -27.11
C ILE A 110 9.49 -3.24 -25.64
N LEU A 111 10.27 -2.38 -24.96
CA LEU A 111 10.66 -2.57 -23.57
C LEU A 111 9.45 -2.60 -22.64
N GLU A 112 8.55 -1.63 -22.78
CA GLU A 112 7.36 -1.53 -21.93
C GLU A 112 6.44 -2.77 -22.07
N ARG A 113 6.13 -3.18 -23.31
CA ARG A 113 5.25 -4.30 -23.58
C ARG A 113 5.89 -5.64 -23.18
N ALA A 114 7.15 -5.86 -23.53
CA ALA A 114 7.88 -7.05 -23.11
C ALA A 114 7.92 -7.15 -21.57
N ALA A 115 8.28 -6.08 -20.86
CA ALA A 115 8.31 -6.05 -19.39
C ALA A 115 6.94 -6.33 -18.77
N GLY A 116 5.87 -5.78 -19.35
CA GLY A 116 4.50 -6.05 -18.90
C GLY A 116 4.16 -7.53 -18.93
N VAL A 117 4.43 -8.22 -20.05
CA VAL A 117 4.14 -9.65 -20.19
C VAL A 117 5.14 -10.51 -19.39
N ILE A 118 6.41 -10.12 -19.33
CA ILE A 118 7.43 -10.80 -18.49
C ILE A 118 7.02 -10.81 -17.02
N ARG A 119 6.50 -9.71 -16.49
CA ARG A 119 5.96 -9.65 -15.11
C ARG A 119 4.89 -10.70 -14.89
N VAL A 120 3.89 -10.75 -15.76
CA VAL A 120 2.80 -11.74 -15.66
C VAL A 120 3.33 -13.18 -15.70
N VAL A 121 4.34 -13.46 -16.54
CA VAL A 121 4.96 -14.80 -16.63
C VAL A 121 5.74 -15.12 -15.36
N LEU A 122 6.54 -14.19 -14.85
CA LEU A 122 7.33 -14.36 -13.62
C LEU A 122 6.42 -14.59 -12.41
N ASP A 123 5.32 -13.85 -12.32
CA ASP A 123 4.35 -14.03 -11.25
C ASP A 123 3.64 -15.39 -11.35
N ARG A 124 3.25 -15.80 -12.55
CA ARG A 124 2.59 -17.10 -12.81
C ARG A 124 3.52 -18.30 -12.58
N THR A 125 4.78 -18.25 -13.01
CA THR A 125 5.71 -19.39 -12.93
C THR A 125 6.19 -19.69 -11.52
N ARG A 126 5.99 -18.79 -10.55
CA ARG A 126 6.29 -19.02 -9.14
C ARG A 126 5.08 -19.43 -8.29
N GLY A 127 3.89 -19.55 -8.88
CA GLY A 127 2.68 -19.79 -8.10
C GLY A 127 2.37 -18.65 -7.12
N ARG A 128 3.02 -17.49 -7.29
CA ARG A 128 2.72 -16.26 -6.57
C ARG A 128 1.80 -15.42 -7.45
N ALA A 129 0.55 -15.35 -7.07
CA ALA A 129 -0.29 -14.21 -7.40
C ALA A 129 0.42 -12.92 -6.93
N PRO A 130 0.15 -11.74 -7.54
CA PRO A 130 0.58 -10.48 -6.96
C PRO A 130 0.27 -10.50 -5.46
N VAL A 131 1.18 -9.94 -4.65
CA VAL A 131 1.03 -9.92 -3.17
C VAL A 131 -0.31 -9.30 -2.74
N ASP A 132 -1.02 -8.70 -3.68
CA ASP A 132 -2.28 -7.95 -3.55
C ASP A 132 -3.37 -8.49 -4.50
N ASP A 133 -3.35 -9.76 -4.91
CA ASP A 133 -4.47 -10.32 -5.69
C ASP A 133 -5.76 -10.25 -4.85
N PRO A 134 -6.74 -9.38 -5.21
CA PRO A 134 -7.92 -9.15 -4.38
C PRO A 134 -8.73 -10.42 -4.14
N ALA A 135 -8.80 -11.32 -5.13
CA ALA A 135 -9.56 -12.57 -4.99
C ALA A 135 -8.94 -13.52 -3.97
N LEU A 136 -7.61 -13.56 -3.89
CA LEU A 136 -6.91 -14.37 -2.87
C LEU A 136 -7.02 -13.71 -1.50
N VAL A 137 -6.93 -12.37 -1.42
CA VAL A 137 -7.13 -11.64 -0.16
C VAL A 137 -8.54 -11.86 0.37
N GLU A 138 -9.57 -11.73 -0.46
CA GLU A 138 -10.95 -12.01 -0.07
C GLU A 138 -11.12 -13.47 0.40
N THR A 139 -10.55 -14.43 -0.34
CA THR A 139 -10.66 -15.86 0.04
C THR A 139 -10.01 -16.14 1.40
N VAL A 140 -8.83 -15.58 1.70
CA VAL A 140 -8.15 -15.83 2.98
C VAL A 140 -8.86 -15.16 4.15
N LEU A 141 -9.58 -14.06 3.91
CA LEU A 141 -10.33 -13.31 4.91
C LEU A 141 -11.78 -13.81 5.09
N ASP A 142 -12.28 -14.66 4.19
CA ASP A 142 -13.63 -15.23 4.29
C ASP A 142 -13.62 -16.41 5.26
N ALA A 143 -14.23 -16.23 6.46
CA ALA A 143 -14.36 -17.28 7.46
C ALA A 143 -15.23 -18.46 6.98
N SER A 144 -16.11 -18.26 5.99
CA SER A 144 -17.00 -19.29 5.44
C SER A 144 -16.32 -20.14 4.35
N ALA A 145 -15.20 -19.68 3.79
CA ALA A 145 -14.46 -20.42 2.78
C ALA A 145 -13.79 -21.68 3.38
N PRO A 146 -13.73 -22.78 2.61
CA PRO A 146 -13.08 -24.01 3.06
C PRO A 146 -11.62 -23.78 3.48
N GLU A 147 -11.18 -24.42 4.57
CA GLU A 147 -9.82 -24.27 5.09
C GLU A 147 -8.74 -24.52 4.02
N ALA A 148 -8.89 -25.56 3.20
CA ALA A 148 -7.97 -25.87 2.11
C ALA A 148 -7.86 -24.73 1.08
N ALA A 149 -8.98 -24.06 0.76
CA ALA A 149 -9.00 -22.92 -0.15
C ALA A 149 -8.30 -21.71 0.46
N ARG A 150 -8.52 -21.45 1.76
CA ARG A 150 -7.89 -20.35 2.51
C ARG A 150 -6.37 -20.55 2.62
N LEU A 151 -5.92 -21.77 2.92
CA LEU A 151 -4.49 -22.11 2.93
C LEU A 151 -3.86 -22.03 1.54
N HIS A 152 -4.60 -22.39 0.48
CA HIS A 152 -4.15 -22.22 -0.89
C HIS A 152 -4.00 -20.73 -1.24
N ALA A 153 -4.99 -19.92 -0.92
CA ALA A 153 -4.96 -18.47 -1.12
C ALA A 153 -3.79 -17.81 -0.37
N ALA A 154 -3.56 -18.18 0.89
CA ALA A 154 -2.45 -17.69 1.68
C ALA A 154 -1.08 -17.98 1.04
N ARG A 155 -0.88 -19.22 0.53
CA ARG A 155 0.35 -19.57 -0.20
C ARG A 155 0.48 -18.76 -1.50
N GLY A 156 -0.64 -18.53 -2.21
CA GLY A 156 -0.71 -17.68 -3.39
C GLY A 156 -0.27 -16.25 -3.10
N LEU A 157 -0.65 -15.69 -1.96
CA LEU A 157 -0.22 -14.38 -1.45
C LEU A 157 1.22 -14.39 -0.90
N GLY A 158 1.90 -15.54 -0.89
CA GLY A 158 3.26 -15.69 -0.40
C GLY A 158 3.38 -15.72 1.13
N LEU A 159 2.26 -15.97 1.83
CA LEU A 159 2.27 -16.20 3.27
C LEU A 159 2.70 -17.63 3.56
N ASP A 160 3.52 -17.79 4.60
CA ASP A 160 3.80 -19.11 5.16
C ASP A 160 2.66 -19.52 6.11
N PRO A 161 1.91 -20.61 5.85
CA PRO A 161 0.84 -21.06 6.73
C PRO A 161 1.28 -21.39 8.16
N ALA A 162 2.57 -21.67 8.37
CA ALA A 162 3.14 -21.96 9.68
C ALA A 162 3.57 -20.70 10.45
N ALA A 163 3.68 -19.55 9.78
CA ALA A 163 4.09 -18.28 10.37
C ALA A 163 2.86 -17.38 10.64
N PRO A 164 2.93 -16.52 11.66
CA PRO A 164 1.86 -15.57 11.92
C PRO A 164 1.77 -14.50 10.81
N ALA A 165 0.55 -14.10 10.52
CA ALA A 165 0.23 -13.03 9.59
C ALA A 165 -0.77 -12.05 10.23
N ARG A 166 -0.95 -10.88 9.64
CA ARG A 166 -1.93 -9.88 10.09
C ARG A 166 -2.65 -9.24 8.92
N ALA A 167 -3.85 -8.77 9.17
CA ALA A 167 -4.61 -7.96 8.23
C ALA A 167 -4.44 -6.47 8.54
N LEU A 168 -4.42 -5.66 7.49
CA LEU A 168 -4.38 -4.21 7.54
C LEU A 168 -5.66 -3.68 6.91
N ALA A 169 -6.30 -2.72 7.56
CA ALA A 169 -7.49 -2.01 7.09
C ALA A 169 -7.11 -0.55 6.76
N PRO A 170 -6.73 -0.24 5.52
CA PRO A 170 -6.51 1.13 5.08
C PRO A 170 -7.84 1.85 4.84
N LEU A 171 -7.80 3.19 4.84
CA LEU A 171 -8.98 4.04 4.69
C LEU A 171 -9.70 3.85 3.33
N ASP A 172 -8.99 3.44 2.27
CA ASP A 172 -9.58 3.15 0.96
C ASP A 172 -10.45 1.87 0.92
N GLY A 173 -10.50 1.15 2.04
CA GLY A 173 -11.32 -0.04 2.23
C GLY A 173 -10.76 -1.32 1.60
N ARG A 174 -9.59 -1.28 0.98
CA ARG A 174 -8.96 -2.46 0.36
C ARG A 174 -8.20 -3.27 1.40
N PRO A 175 -8.63 -4.48 1.74
CA PRO A 175 -7.91 -5.28 2.71
C PRO A 175 -6.51 -5.64 2.20
N VAL A 176 -5.53 -5.56 3.08
CA VAL A 176 -4.16 -6.01 2.81
C VAL A 176 -3.79 -7.07 3.85
N VAL A 177 -3.10 -8.11 3.43
CA VAL A 177 -2.61 -9.15 4.34
C VAL A 177 -1.10 -9.24 4.23
N VAL A 178 -0.41 -9.21 5.36
CA VAL A 178 1.05 -9.21 5.42
C VAL A 178 1.57 -10.23 6.46
N PRO A 179 2.78 -10.76 6.28
CA PRO A 179 3.45 -11.50 7.33
C PRO A 179 3.64 -10.61 8.57
N ALA A 180 3.55 -11.19 9.77
CA ALA A 180 3.71 -10.45 11.02
C ALA A 180 5.19 -10.32 11.44
N TYR A 181 6.05 -9.79 10.56
CA TYR A 181 7.44 -9.52 10.89
C TYR A 181 7.60 -8.12 11.52
N PRO A 182 8.60 -7.92 12.43
CA PRO A 182 8.83 -6.64 13.10
C PRO A 182 9.16 -5.48 12.16
N ASP A 183 9.73 -5.76 10.98
CA ASP A 183 10.26 -4.75 10.04
C ASP A 183 9.28 -4.41 8.88
N ALA A 184 8.01 -4.81 8.98
CA ALA A 184 7.02 -4.40 7.99
C ALA A 184 6.84 -2.88 8.05
N VAL A 185 7.21 -2.18 6.96
CA VAL A 185 7.05 -0.72 6.86
C VAL A 185 5.57 -0.39 7.09
N PRO A 186 5.26 0.48 8.07
CA PRO A 186 3.87 0.85 8.32
C PRO A 186 3.31 1.54 7.06
N PRO A 187 2.08 1.21 6.69
CA PRO A 187 1.42 1.86 5.56
C PRO A 187 1.28 3.36 5.82
N VAL A 188 1.35 4.16 4.75
CA VAL A 188 1.17 5.62 4.83
C VAL A 188 -0.32 5.94 4.89
N GLY A 189 -0.70 6.87 5.77
CA GLY A 189 -2.08 7.32 5.95
C GLY A 189 -2.80 6.66 7.13
N ARG A 190 -4.13 6.73 7.11
CA ARG A 190 -4.97 6.13 8.16
C ARG A 190 -5.12 4.63 7.93
N VAL A 191 -4.67 3.84 8.87
CA VAL A 191 -4.69 2.36 8.79
C VAL A 191 -4.95 1.75 10.16
N GLY A 192 -5.87 0.79 10.20
CA GLY A 192 -6.00 -0.13 11.31
C GLY A 192 -5.17 -1.39 11.08
N VAL A 193 -4.44 -1.82 12.09
CA VAL A 193 -3.58 -3.00 12.06
C VAL A 193 -4.16 -4.07 12.97
N GLY A 194 -4.52 -5.22 12.39
CA GLY A 194 -5.02 -6.35 13.15
C GLY A 194 -3.91 -7.10 13.92
N PRO A 195 -4.26 -7.92 14.91
CA PRO A 195 -3.29 -8.72 15.64
C PRO A 195 -2.57 -9.72 14.74
N ALA A 196 -1.36 -10.10 15.14
CA ALA A 196 -0.64 -11.20 14.53
C ALA A 196 -1.30 -12.53 14.93
N VAL A 197 -1.74 -13.29 13.93
CA VAL A 197 -2.52 -14.52 14.15
C VAL A 197 -2.07 -15.63 13.18
N PRO A 198 -2.38 -16.91 13.48
CA PRO A 198 -2.30 -17.97 12.49
C PRO A 198 -3.10 -17.63 11.24
N VAL A 199 -2.66 -18.08 10.08
CA VAL A 199 -3.30 -17.76 8.78
C VAL A 199 -4.81 -18.02 8.76
N LEU A 200 -5.27 -19.09 9.39
CA LEU A 200 -6.70 -19.42 9.46
C LEU A 200 -7.51 -18.49 10.39
N GLU A 201 -6.86 -17.67 11.19
CA GLU A 201 -7.50 -16.65 12.03
C GLU A 201 -7.46 -15.25 11.41
N LEU A 202 -6.96 -15.09 10.18
CA LEU A 202 -6.94 -13.80 9.49
C LEU A 202 -8.29 -13.09 9.38
N PRO A 203 -9.48 -13.77 9.29
CA PRO A 203 -10.77 -13.10 9.40
C PRO A 203 -10.95 -12.33 10.70
N ARG A 204 -10.45 -12.86 11.82
CA ARG A 204 -10.45 -12.18 13.12
C ARG A 204 -9.52 -10.97 13.09
N SER A 205 -8.29 -11.16 12.60
CA SER A 205 -7.34 -10.06 12.43
C SER A 205 -7.92 -8.91 11.59
N TRP A 206 -8.64 -9.24 10.51
CA TRP A 206 -9.32 -8.27 9.66
C TRP A 206 -10.45 -7.52 10.39
N SER A 207 -11.30 -8.23 11.11
CA SER A 207 -12.38 -7.58 11.86
C SER A 207 -11.85 -6.61 12.91
N GLU A 208 -10.79 -6.99 13.62
CA GLU A 208 -10.13 -6.14 14.61
C GLU A 208 -9.36 -4.98 13.97
N ALA A 209 -8.74 -5.19 12.79
CA ALA A 209 -8.11 -4.11 12.02
C ALA A 209 -9.12 -3.03 11.60
N ARG A 210 -10.32 -3.42 11.19
CA ARG A 210 -11.40 -2.48 10.85
C ARG A 210 -11.86 -1.67 12.07
N VAL A 211 -11.92 -2.29 13.24
CA VAL A 211 -12.19 -1.57 14.49
C VAL A 211 -11.06 -0.58 14.77
N ALA A 212 -9.80 -1.00 14.67
CA ALA A 212 -8.65 -0.14 14.91
C ALA A 212 -8.58 1.06 13.94
N LEU A 213 -8.94 0.87 12.66
CA LEU A 213 -9.03 1.96 11.69
C LEU A 213 -9.94 3.11 12.17
N ARG A 214 -11.04 2.79 12.84
CA ARG A 214 -11.98 3.81 13.34
C ARG A 214 -11.38 4.70 14.42
N PHE A 215 -10.33 4.27 15.11
CA PHE A 215 -9.59 5.07 16.10
C PHE A 215 -8.44 5.87 15.48
N SER A 216 -8.11 5.67 14.19
CA SER A 216 -7.03 6.39 13.52
C SER A 216 -7.41 7.83 13.21
N ALA A 217 -6.42 8.70 13.06
CA ALA A 217 -6.57 10.12 12.79
C ALA A 217 -5.65 10.57 11.64
N GLU A 218 -5.86 11.79 11.14
CA GLU A 218 -5.00 12.36 10.10
C GLU A 218 -3.68 12.94 10.64
N GLY A 219 -3.55 13.07 11.96
CA GLY A 219 -2.37 13.67 12.60
C GLY A 219 -2.29 15.19 12.43
N THR A 220 -3.40 15.84 12.06
CA THR A 220 -3.49 17.30 11.89
C THR A 220 -3.94 17.99 13.19
N ALA A 221 -3.85 19.33 13.24
CA ALA A 221 -4.35 20.09 14.39
C ALA A 221 -5.89 19.96 14.58
N GLN A 222 -6.61 19.74 13.48
CA GLN A 222 -8.07 19.54 13.47
C GLN A 222 -8.48 18.09 13.70
N ASP A 223 -7.58 17.17 13.40
CA ASP A 223 -7.76 15.74 13.61
C ASP A 223 -6.48 15.13 14.20
N PRO A 224 -6.16 15.43 15.48
CA PRO A 224 -4.96 14.94 16.14
C PRO A 224 -5.11 13.48 16.55
N GLY A 225 -4.02 12.74 16.42
CA GLY A 225 -3.93 11.32 16.78
C GLY A 225 -3.08 10.53 15.82
N PRO A 226 -2.86 9.23 16.08
CA PRO A 226 -2.06 8.36 15.24
C PRO A 226 -2.79 8.00 13.94
N GLY A 227 -2.06 8.04 12.81
CA GLY A 227 -2.58 7.54 11.54
C GLY A 227 -2.67 6.01 11.51
N VAL A 228 -1.76 5.34 12.20
CA VAL A 228 -1.71 3.87 12.31
C VAL A 228 -2.11 3.46 13.74
N VAL A 229 -3.11 2.60 13.85
CA VAL A 229 -3.61 2.10 15.14
C VAL A 229 -3.58 0.59 15.15
N HIS A 230 -2.96 0.00 16.17
CA HIS A 230 -2.88 -1.44 16.38
C HIS A 230 -4.03 -1.91 17.28
N ALA A 231 -4.76 -2.94 16.83
CA ALA A 231 -5.92 -3.45 17.55
C ALA A 231 -5.55 -4.04 18.94
N ASP A 232 -4.39 -4.68 19.04
CA ASP A 232 -3.84 -5.23 20.28
C ASP A 232 -3.47 -4.15 21.31
N GLU A 233 -3.26 -2.89 20.90
CA GLU A 233 -2.99 -1.75 21.80
C GLU A 233 -4.29 -1.10 22.35
N LEU A 234 -5.43 -1.34 21.72
CA LEU A 234 -6.70 -0.72 22.13
C LEU A 234 -7.25 -1.30 23.43
N GLY A 235 -7.01 -2.59 23.69
CA GLY A 235 -7.57 -3.25 24.88
C GLY A 235 -9.08 -3.03 25.01
N GLY A 236 -9.56 -2.71 26.21
CA GLY A 236 -10.99 -2.50 26.48
C GLY A 236 -11.62 -1.28 25.81
N ILE A 237 -10.80 -0.32 25.32
CA ILE A 237 -11.31 0.86 24.59
C ILE A 237 -11.95 0.45 23.26
N ALA A 238 -11.51 -0.67 22.66
CA ALA A 238 -12.11 -1.21 21.43
C ALA A 238 -13.62 -1.42 21.53
N LEU A 239 -14.14 -1.74 22.74
CA LEU A 239 -15.57 -1.93 22.98
C LEU A 239 -16.42 -0.67 22.71
N LEU A 240 -15.82 0.51 22.77
CA LEU A 240 -16.51 1.75 22.40
C LEU A 240 -16.97 1.76 20.93
N ALA A 241 -16.30 1.01 20.06
CA ALA A 241 -16.66 0.92 18.66
C ALA A 241 -18.05 0.30 18.43
N ASP A 242 -18.53 -0.55 19.33
CA ASP A 242 -19.86 -1.14 19.27
C ASP A 242 -20.96 -0.15 19.74
N LEU A 243 -20.58 0.81 20.59
CA LEU A 243 -21.51 1.78 21.19
C LEU A 243 -21.62 3.07 20.40
N VAL A 244 -20.52 3.50 19.75
CA VAL A 244 -20.48 4.73 18.96
C VAL A 244 -20.59 4.40 17.47
N VAL A 245 -21.79 4.59 16.93
CA VAL A 245 -22.07 4.29 15.52
C VAL A 245 -21.89 5.54 14.66
N PRO A 246 -21.13 5.47 13.54
CA PRO A 246 -21.02 6.60 12.61
C PRO A 246 -22.39 7.06 12.11
N GLY A 247 -22.60 8.39 12.08
CA GLY A 247 -23.86 9.00 11.63
C GLY A 247 -25.00 8.97 12.65
N ALA A 248 -24.83 8.32 13.80
CA ALA A 248 -25.74 8.47 14.94
C ALA A 248 -25.50 9.79 15.69
N GLU A 249 -26.42 10.16 16.57
CA GLU A 249 -26.22 11.34 17.43
C GLU A 249 -24.95 11.16 18.28
N PRO A 250 -23.97 12.10 18.18
CA PRO A 250 -22.72 11.96 18.93
C PRO A 250 -22.96 12.03 20.43
N PRO A 251 -22.18 11.31 21.25
CA PRO A 251 -22.23 11.43 22.70
C PRO A 251 -22.06 12.88 23.17
N PRO A 252 -22.64 13.28 24.32
CA PRO A 252 -22.60 14.69 24.81
C PRO A 252 -21.17 15.26 24.91
N ASP A 253 -20.20 14.45 25.32
CA ASP A 253 -18.81 14.89 25.42
C ASP A 253 -18.18 15.15 24.04
N VAL A 254 -18.58 14.40 22.99
CA VAL A 254 -18.16 14.63 21.61
C VAL A 254 -18.80 15.93 21.08
N GLN A 255 -20.09 16.13 21.35
CA GLN A 255 -20.77 17.37 20.98
C GLN A 255 -20.09 18.59 21.61
N ALA A 256 -19.72 18.52 22.91
CA ALA A 256 -19.00 19.57 23.60
C ALA A 256 -17.62 19.85 22.99
N LEU A 257 -16.86 18.79 22.61
CA LEU A 257 -15.58 18.91 21.92
C LEU A 257 -15.73 19.61 20.56
N GLU A 258 -16.70 19.21 19.75
CA GLU A 258 -16.92 19.81 18.43
C GLU A 258 -17.35 21.25 18.54
N ALA A 259 -18.28 21.59 19.45
CA ALA A 259 -18.70 22.99 19.72
C ALA A 259 -17.52 23.85 20.19
N ALA A 260 -16.70 23.35 21.10
CA ALA A 260 -15.52 24.07 21.61
C ALA A 260 -14.43 24.22 20.51
N SER A 261 -14.23 23.23 19.66
CA SER A 261 -13.25 23.27 18.58
C SER A 261 -13.62 24.28 17.48
N ALA A 262 -14.90 24.48 17.24
CA ALA A 262 -15.39 25.50 16.30
C ALA A 262 -15.07 26.94 16.78
N VAL A 263 -15.01 27.16 18.09
CA VAL A 263 -14.65 28.46 18.68
C VAL A 263 -13.13 28.64 18.81
N ALA A 264 -12.42 27.55 19.12
CA ALA A 264 -10.98 27.53 19.38
C ALA A 264 -10.22 26.51 18.53
N PRO A 265 -9.71 26.87 17.35
CA PRO A 265 -9.04 25.93 16.41
C PRO A 265 -7.81 25.19 16.99
N TRP A 266 -7.18 25.72 18.02
CA TRP A 266 -6.05 25.13 18.74
C TRP A 266 -6.48 24.04 19.74
N LEU A 267 -7.79 23.92 20.04
CA LEU A 267 -8.31 23.15 21.17
C LEU A 267 -7.98 21.64 21.00
N LEU A 268 -8.35 21.03 19.91
CA LEU A 268 -8.20 19.58 19.73
C LEU A 268 -6.73 19.14 19.82
N GLY A 269 -5.81 19.84 19.16
CA GLY A 269 -4.38 19.54 19.24
C GLY A 269 -3.85 19.71 20.67
N THR A 270 -4.30 20.72 21.40
CA THR A 270 -3.91 20.94 22.81
C THR A 270 -4.44 19.83 23.72
N LEU A 271 -5.71 19.46 23.55
CA LEU A 271 -6.35 18.41 24.36
C LEU A 271 -5.77 17.04 24.08
N HIS A 272 -5.45 16.74 22.82
CA HIS A 272 -4.78 15.50 22.43
C HIS A 272 -3.40 15.40 23.10
N ALA A 273 -2.57 16.43 23.00
CA ALA A 273 -1.25 16.47 23.64
C ALA A 273 -1.33 16.25 25.17
N VAL A 274 -2.37 16.82 25.83
CA VAL A 274 -2.59 16.61 27.26
C VAL A 274 -3.04 15.18 27.59
N ALA A 275 -3.82 14.55 26.72
CA ALA A 275 -4.30 13.19 26.91
C ALA A 275 -3.21 12.14 26.60
N SER A 276 -2.33 12.39 25.60
CA SER A 276 -1.31 11.47 25.13
C SER A 276 0.02 11.54 25.88
N THR A 277 0.25 12.60 26.69
CA THR A 277 1.54 12.79 27.38
C THR A 277 1.43 12.58 28.88
N VAL A 278 2.59 12.22 29.47
CA VAL A 278 2.69 11.95 30.93
C VAL A 278 2.63 13.21 31.80
N SER A 279 2.85 14.40 31.22
CA SER A 279 2.86 15.66 31.98
C SER A 279 2.49 16.88 31.12
N LEU A 280 1.97 17.92 31.79
CA LEU A 280 1.66 19.19 31.10
C LEU A 280 2.91 19.85 30.47
N ARG A 281 4.11 19.62 31.04
CA ARG A 281 5.34 20.13 30.44
C ARG A 281 5.66 19.39 29.13
N ALA A 282 5.48 18.07 29.10
CA ALA A 282 5.62 17.28 27.86
C ALA A 282 4.56 17.68 26.83
N ALA A 283 3.31 17.88 27.24
CA ALA A 283 2.25 18.37 26.35
C ALA A 283 2.58 19.75 25.73
N ALA A 284 3.10 20.70 26.54
CA ALA A 284 3.50 22.01 26.04
C ALA A 284 4.64 21.92 25.02
N ALA A 285 5.62 21.04 25.26
CA ALA A 285 6.74 20.80 24.33
C ALA A 285 6.25 20.16 23.02
N GLU A 286 5.33 19.19 23.07
CA GLU A 286 4.77 18.51 21.89
C GLU A 286 4.09 19.48 20.92
N ILE A 287 3.31 20.43 21.44
CA ILE A 287 2.62 21.42 20.60
C ILE A 287 3.41 22.75 20.46
N ASN A 288 4.68 22.78 20.86
CA ASN A 288 5.58 23.94 20.74
C ASN A 288 5.05 25.22 21.35
N VAL A 289 4.47 25.18 22.59
CA VAL A 289 4.03 26.35 23.33
C VAL A 289 4.73 26.47 24.69
N HIS A 290 4.77 27.67 25.24
CA HIS A 290 5.24 27.84 26.60
C HIS A 290 4.26 27.22 27.61
N HIS A 291 4.77 26.75 28.75
CA HIS A 291 3.94 26.09 29.77
C HIS A 291 2.81 27.00 30.31
N SER A 292 3.06 28.30 30.45
CA SER A 292 2.01 29.26 30.86
C SER A 292 0.89 29.37 29.83
N THR A 293 1.23 29.38 28.53
CA THR A 293 0.23 29.41 27.45
C THR A 293 -0.60 28.11 27.43
N LEU A 294 0.01 26.97 27.72
CA LEU A 294 -0.73 25.71 27.86
C LEU A 294 -1.71 25.80 29.03
N GLN A 295 -1.29 26.35 30.19
CA GLN A 295 -2.17 26.52 31.36
C GLN A 295 -3.36 27.46 31.07
N GLU A 296 -3.13 28.56 30.34
CA GLU A 296 -4.20 29.48 29.91
C GLU A 296 -5.17 28.77 28.93
N ARG A 297 -4.64 28.04 27.96
CA ARG A 297 -5.44 27.22 27.03
C ARG A 297 -6.29 26.20 27.77
N LEU A 298 -5.73 25.51 28.78
CA LEU A 298 -6.48 24.53 29.56
C LEU A 298 -7.60 25.16 30.39
N ALA A 299 -7.34 26.32 31.02
CA ALA A 299 -8.38 27.04 31.74
C ALA A 299 -9.53 27.47 30.81
N HIS A 300 -9.19 27.95 29.61
CA HIS A 300 -10.19 28.29 28.59
C HIS A 300 -10.94 27.05 28.10
N ALA A 301 -10.23 25.94 27.83
CA ALA A 301 -10.84 24.68 27.41
C ALA A 301 -11.81 24.11 28.47
N GLU A 302 -11.44 24.15 29.76
CA GLU A 302 -12.32 23.77 30.88
C GLU A 302 -13.62 24.60 30.92
N HIS A 303 -13.52 25.89 30.60
CA HIS A 303 -14.69 26.76 30.51
C HIS A 303 -15.60 26.41 29.34
N LEU A 304 -15.01 26.14 28.12
CA LEU A 304 -15.78 25.79 26.94
C LEU A 304 -16.43 24.40 27.07
N LEU A 305 -15.73 23.45 27.67
CA LEU A 305 -16.20 22.07 27.81
C LEU A 305 -17.16 21.86 28.97
N GLY A 306 -17.10 22.72 30.00
CA GLY A 306 -17.92 22.63 31.21
C GLY A 306 -17.46 21.57 32.22
N TRP A 307 -16.25 21.00 32.05
CA TRP A 307 -15.68 20.08 33.05
C TRP A 307 -14.17 20.28 33.26
N PRO A 308 -13.62 19.89 34.45
CA PRO A 308 -12.18 20.06 34.74
C PRO A 308 -11.35 19.04 33.95
N LEU A 309 -10.21 19.49 33.40
CA LEU A 309 -9.26 18.65 32.63
C LEU A 309 -8.03 18.25 33.46
N ARG A 310 -7.68 19.03 34.48
CA ARG A 310 -6.45 18.85 35.26
C ARG A 310 -6.55 17.79 36.35
N THR A 311 -7.74 17.26 36.62
CA THR A 311 -7.96 16.15 37.53
C THR A 311 -7.73 14.80 36.84
N PRO A 312 -7.37 13.75 37.57
CA PRO A 312 -7.26 12.38 36.98
C PRO A 312 -8.53 11.92 36.28
N GLN A 313 -9.70 12.18 36.91
CA GLN A 313 -11.00 11.82 36.34
C GLN A 313 -11.29 12.62 35.06
N GLY A 314 -10.96 13.91 35.05
CA GLY A 314 -11.15 14.78 33.89
C GLY A 314 -10.28 14.35 32.71
N ARG A 315 -9.03 13.94 32.95
CA ARG A 315 -8.16 13.39 31.91
C ARG A 315 -8.65 12.07 31.35
N PHE A 316 -9.15 11.17 32.22
CA PHE A 316 -9.77 9.93 31.78
C PHE A 316 -11.00 10.19 30.89
N ARG A 317 -11.89 11.10 31.33
CA ARG A 317 -13.07 11.53 30.55
C ARG A 317 -12.65 12.13 29.20
N LEU A 318 -11.61 12.95 29.18
CA LEU A 318 -11.05 13.53 27.96
C LEU A 318 -10.54 12.46 27.01
N GLY A 319 -9.79 11.48 27.49
CA GLY A 319 -9.31 10.36 26.66
C GLY A 319 -10.45 9.59 26.01
N LEU A 320 -11.51 9.29 26.78
CA LEU A 320 -12.72 8.64 26.25
C LEU A 320 -13.45 9.53 25.24
N ALA A 321 -13.58 10.83 25.49
CA ALA A 321 -14.25 11.75 24.59
C ALA A 321 -13.51 11.88 23.25
N LEU A 322 -12.17 11.94 23.25
CA LEU A 322 -11.36 11.96 22.05
C LEU A 322 -11.46 10.63 21.26
N ALA A 323 -11.44 9.50 21.95
CA ALA A 323 -11.64 8.18 21.31
C ALA A 323 -13.03 8.08 20.67
N MET A 324 -14.09 8.47 21.38
CA MET A 324 -15.45 8.49 20.85
C MET A 324 -15.62 9.47 19.68
N ARG A 325 -14.90 10.59 19.70
CA ARG A 325 -14.87 11.53 18.58
C ARG A 325 -14.33 10.88 17.31
N HIS A 326 -13.26 10.11 17.40
CA HIS A 326 -12.74 9.35 16.25
C HIS A 326 -13.75 8.34 15.74
N LEU A 327 -14.43 7.62 16.63
CA LEU A 327 -15.44 6.61 16.29
C LEU A 327 -16.71 7.17 15.66
N ALA A 328 -17.11 8.40 16.04
CA ALA A 328 -18.31 9.06 15.53
C ALA A 328 -18.15 9.57 14.08
N ARG A 329 -16.91 9.70 13.60
CA ARG A 329 -16.63 10.05 12.21
C ARG A 329 -16.89 8.82 11.33
N GLY A 330 -17.55 9.01 10.21
CA GLY A 330 -17.74 7.99 9.18
C GLY A 330 -16.49 7.81 8.31
#